data_5a286cbe958371a1b4f5707298017ac5
#
_entry.id   5a286cbe958371a1b4f5707298017ac5
#
_cell.length_a   1.000
_cell.length_b   1.000
_cell.length_c   1.000
_cell.angle_alpha   90.00
_cell.angle_beta   90.00
_cell.angle_gamma   90.00
#
_symmetry.space_group_name_H-M   'P 1'
#
loop_
_entity.id
_entity.type
_entity.pdbx_description
1 polymer ?
#
loop_
_entity_poly.entity_id
_entity_poly.type
_entity_poly.pdbx_seq_one_letter_code
_entity_poly.pdbx_strand_id
1 'polypeptide(L)'
;MRDVIGAPAGWIARAIRTKKISSLEVVRAHLEHIHTVNPRLNAVVFATAESAIKEARAADRHNTRKGALGPLHGVPFTVKDIFNTAGLPTTAGVRIMRSRIPDHDATVVARMRRAGAILIGKTNCPPVHGENSWSPVHGGTRNPYDINRSPGNSSSGEAAIIAAGGSPLGLGSDSGGSIRLPAHYCGVVALKPTAGLIPVTGGYGLTGGMTDPRSQVGPMARYASDLAIALRVLAGPDGIDSGVVPVPLPKRVPKLAGLRVAWYADDGMAKPTPAITATVKAAAKALGSAGCVVTEERPPWLGEAYQLTMGFWGRKHMSRDRMDQRWDAFRSSVLKFMSRFDLVLSPVAPDVAPLFKTKFVSDHQFSYTMPYSLSGNPCVVVRAGTSPENLPIGVQIVAAGWHDDVAIRAAHAIERKLGGWRPASVVR
;
A
#
# COMPACT_ATOMS: atom_id res chain seq x y z
N MET A 1 14.32 -23.27 4.01
CA MET A 1 13.54 -22.23 4.73
C MET A 1 13.75 -20.80 4.19
N ARG A 2 15.00 -20.40 3.78
CA ARG A 2 15.23 -19.04 3.20
C ARG A 2 14.38 -18.74 1.96
N ASP A 3 14.05 -19.72 1.14
CA ASP A 3 13.28 -19.53 -0.11
C ASP A 3 11.84 -19.07 0.13
N VAL A 4 11.23 -19.41 1.27
CA VAL A 4 9.84 -19.03 1.60
C VAL A 4 9.71 -17.57 2.01
N ILE A 5 10.69 -17.04 2.73
CA ILE A 5 10.69 -15.65 3.22
C ILE A 5 10.73 -14.64 2.07
N GLY A 6 11.45 -14.96 0.98
CA GLY A 6 11.50 -14.13 -0.23
C GLY A 6 10.40 -14.38 -1.25
N ALA A 7 9.57 -15.41 -1.06
CA ALA A 7 8.62 -15.87 -2.08
C ALA A 7 7.39 -14.94 -2.22
N PRO A 8 6.81 -14.81 -3.44
CA PRO A 8 5.52 -14.17 -3.63
C PRO A 8 4.39 -14.92 -2.91
N ALA A 9 3.37 -14.18 -2.40
CA ALA A 9 2.21 -14.77 -1.74
C ALA A 9 1.47 -15.77 -2.65
N GLY A 10 1.33 -15.45 -3.93
CA GLY A 10 0.72 -16.35 -4.92
C GLY A 10 1.52 -17.63 -5.15
N TRP A 11 2.87 -17.56 -5.07
CA TRP A 11 3.71 -18.77 -5.12
C TRP A 11 3.52 -19.62 -3.85
N ILE A 12 3.52 -18.99 -2.67
CA ILE A 12 3.30 -19.67 -1.39
C ILE A 12 1.95 -20.41 -1.42
N ALA A 13 0.85 -19.73 -1.79
CA ALA A 13 -0.47 -20.34 -1.90
C ALA A 13 -0.48 -21.56 -2.84
N ARG A 14 0.23 -21.48 -3.97
CA ARG A 14 0.35 -22.58 -4.93
C ARG A 14 1.16 -23.74 -4.35
N ALA A 15 2.29 -23.44 -3.71
CA ALA A 15 3.16 -24.46 -3.11
C ALA A 15 2.44 -25.24 -2.00
N ILE A 16 1.64 -24.55 -1.16
CA ILE A 16 0.80 -25.18 -0.14
C ILE A 16 -0.28 -26.06 -0.81
N ARG A 17 -0.97 -25.53 -1.81
CA ARG A 17 -2.03 -26.28 -2.53
C ARG A 17 -1.51 -27.54 -3.20
N THR A 18 -0.29 -27.50 -3.72
CA THR A 18 0.39 -28.66 -4.34
C THR A 18 1.17 -29.52 -3.34
N LYS A 19 1.04 -29.26 -2.03
CA LYS A 19 1.71 -29.98 -0.94
C LYS A 19 3.24 -30.01 -1.02
N LYS A 20 3.84 -29.02 -1.68
CA LYS A 20 5.30 -28.84 -1.70
C LYS A 20 5.83 -28.30 -0.37
N ILE A 21 4.98 -27.58 0.35
CA ILE A 21 5.24 -27.04 1.68
C ILE A 21 3.91 -26.97 2.44
N SER A 22 3.94 -27.09 3.77
CA SER A 22 2.76 -26.92 4.60
C SER A 22 2.54 -25.47 5.01
N SER A 23 1.28 -25.12 5.33
CA SER A 23 0.96 -23.82 5.92
C SER A 23 1.71 -23.62 7.25
N LEU A 24 1.86 -24.68 8.03
CA LEU A 24 2.56 -24.64 9.32
C LEU A 24 4.05 -24.27 9.14
N GLU A 25 4.74 -24.85 8.16
CA GLU A 25 6.14 -24.51 7.86
C GLU A 25 6.28 -23.05 7.44
N VAL A 26 5.38 -22.58 6.56
CA VAL A 26 5.38 -21.18 6.08
C VAL A 26 5.13 -20.20 7.24
N VAL A 27 4.11 -20.44 8.05
CA VAL A 27 3.75 -19.56 9.17
C VAL A 27 4.86 -19.54 10.22
N ARG A 28 5.43 -20.67 10.58
CA ARG A 28 6.57 -20.73 11.50
C ARG A 28 7.78 -19.96 10.99
N ALA A 29 8.16 -20.16 9.73
CA ALA A 29 9.29 -19.45 9.14
C ALA A 29 9.12 -17.92 9.21
N HIS A 30 7.91 -17.40 8.93
CA HIS A 30 7.64 -15.97 9.00
C HIS A 30 7.60 -15.46 10.44
N LEU A 31 7.03 -16.21 11.40
CA LEU A 31 7.02 -15.84 12.82
C LEU A 31 8.43 -15.79 13.40
N GLU A 32 9.28 -16.78 13.13
CA GLU A 32 10.69 -16.82 13.52
C GLU A 32 11.47 -15.64 12.90
N HIS A 33 11.20 -15.35 11.63
CA HIS A 33 11.84 -14.22 10.97
C HIS A 33 11.39 -12.89 11.56
N ILE A 34 10.09 -12.70 11.86
CA ILE A 34 9.59 -11.52 12.59
C ILE A 34 10.30 -11.41 13.95
N HIS A 35 10.41 -12.50 14.72
CA HIS A 35 11.11 -12.49 15.99
C HIS A 35 12.56 -11.99 15.88
N THR A 36 13.23 -12.33 14.78
CA THR A 36 14.63 -11.92 14.52
C THR A 36 14.75 -10.44 14.13
N VAL A 37 13.89 -9.94 13.23
CA VAL A 37 14.05 -8.59 12.65
C VAL A 37 13.31 -7.50 13.41
N ASN A 38 12.19 -7.84 14.06
CA ASN A 38 11.30 -6.85 14.69
C ASN A 38 11.91 -6.08 15.88
N PRO A 39 12.81 -6.63 16.71
CA PRO A 39 13.48 -5.85 17.77
C PRO A 39 14.21 -4.61 17.25
N ARG A 40 14.74 -4.66 16.02
CA ARG A 40 15.39 -3.52 15.37
C ARG A 40 14.41 -2.58 14.66
N LEU A 41 13.25 -3.09 14.24
CA LEU A 41 12.29 -2.35 13.40
C LEU A 41 11.13 -1.76 14.19
N ASN A 42 10.66 -2.43 15.23
CA ASN A 42 9.42 -2.12 15.93
C ASN A 42 8.22 -1.99 14.95
N ALA A 43 8.15 -2.92 14.03
CA ALA A 43 7.17 -2.93 12.94
C ALA A 43 5.89 -3.70 13.30
N VAL A 44 6.01 -4.83 14.02
CA VAL A 44 4.89 -5.64 14.50
C VAL A 44 4.70 -5.36 15.99
N VAL A 45 3.50 -4.92 16.37
CA VAL A 45 3.17 -4.52 17.75
C VAL A 45 2.33 -5.55 18.50
N PHE A 46 1.57 -6.37 17.76
CA PHE A 46 0.82 -7.51 18.31
C PHE A 46 1.07 -8.73 17.43
N ALA A 47 1.91 -9.64 17.89
CA ALA A 47 2.12 -10.93 17.24
C ALA A 47 1.01 -11.92 17.63
N THR A 48 0.55 -12.72 16.67
CA THR A 48 -0.53 -13.70 16.84
C THR A 48 -0.01 -15.14 16.74
N ALA A 49 1.18 -15.41 17.26
CA ALA A 49 1.89 -16.66 17.03
C ALA A 49 1.08 -17.92 17.36
N GLU A 50 0.43 -17.95 18.53
CA GLU A 50 -0.34 -19.12 18.97
C GLU A 50 -1.54 -19.39 18.06
N SER A 51 -2.38 -18.37 17.81
CA SER A 51 -3.55 -18.50 16.93
C SER A 51 -3.13 -18.79 15.47
N ALA A 52 -2.07 -18.16 14.98
CA ALA A 52 -1.55 -18.40 13.63
C ALA A 52 -1.07 -19.85 13.43
N ILE A 53 -0.36 -20.42 14.40
CA ILE A 53 0.05 -21.84 14.37
C ILE A 53 -1.17 -22.78 14.41
N LYS A 54 -2.18 -22.46 15.24
CA LYS A 54 -3.43 -23.23 15.28
C LYS A 54 -4.18 -23.18 13.94
N GLU A 55 -4.30 -21.98 13.35
CA GLU A 55 -4.92 -21.77 12.04
C GLU A 55 -4.14 -22.49 10.92
N ALA A 56 -2.79 -22.43 10.94
CA ALA A 56 -1.94 -23.11 9.96
C ALA A 56 -2.12 -24.64 10.00
N ARG A 57 -2.14 -25.23 11.18
CA ARG A 57 -2.45 -26.66 11.33
C ARG A 57 -3.84 -27.03 10.83
N ALA A 58 -4.82 -26.15 11.03
CA ALA A 58 -6.18 -26.36 10.52
C ALA A 58 -6.20 -26.26 8.97
N ALA A 59 -5.48 -25.31 8.40
CA ALA A 59 -5.33 -25.16 6.95
C ALA A 59 -4.69 -26.40 6.31
N ASP A 60 -3.65 -26.98 6.93
CA ASP A 60 -3.00 -28.20 6.43
C ASP A 60 -3.95 -29.41 6.46
N ARG A 61 -4.77 -29.55 7.53
CA ARG A 61 -5.78 -30.61 7.58
C ARG A 61 -6.89 -30.41 6.52
N HIS A 62 -7.28 -29.18 6.26
CA HIS A 62 -8.29 -28.88 5.23
C HIS A 62 -7.78 -29.19 3.83
N ASN A 63 -6.50 -28.93 3.55
CA ASN A 63 -5.85 -29.22 2.25
C ASN A 63 -5.82 -30.72 1.91
N THR A 64 -6.04 -31.61 2.87
CA THR A 64 -6.12 -33.06 2.64
C THR A 64 -7.51 -33.56 2.24
N ARG A 65 -8.56 -32.73 2.43
CA ARG A 65 -9.97 -33.05 2.14
C ARG A 65 -10.40 -32.46 0.80
N LYS A 66 -11.35 -33.09 0.12
CA LYS A 66 -11.97 -32.54 -1.11
C LYS A 66 -12.76 -31.29 -0.73
N GLY A 67 -12.28 -30.10 -1.17
CA GLY A 67 -12.94 -28.82 -0.98
C GLY A 67 -12.23 -27.72 -1.74
N ALA A 68 -12.98 -26.66 -2.09
CA ALA A 68 -12.39 -25.48 -2.73
C ALA A 68 -11.54 -24.72 -1.73
N LEU A 69 -10.26 -24.58 -2.03
CA LEU A 69 -9.31 -23.76 -1.24
C LEU A 69 -9.37 -22.29 -1.71
N GLY A 70 -9.39 -21.38 -0.77
CA GLY A 70 -9.29 -19.94 -1.06
C GLY A 70 -7.99 -19.57 -1.78
N PRO A 71 -7.97 -18.43 -2.51
CA PRO A 71 -6.81 -18.02 -3.30
C PRO A 71 -5.56 -17.74 -2.48
N LEU A 72 -5.69 -17.47 -1.18
CA LEU A 72 -4.60 -17.21 -0.24
C LEU A 72 -4.50 -18.29 0.85
N HIS A 73 -4.98 -19.50 0.58
CA HIS A 73 -5.00 -20.59 1.57
C HIS A 73 -3.62 -20.85 2.16
N GLY A 74 -3.51 -20.70 3.49
CA GLY A 74 -2.30 -20.91 4.28
C GLY A 74 -1.25 -19.81 4.19
N VAL A 75 -1.51 -18.73 3.45
CA VAL A 75 -0.57 -17.61 3.27
C VAL A 75 -0.61 -16.70 4.50
N PRO A 76 0.52 -16.40 5.16
CA PRO A 76 0.56 -15.44 6.24
C PRO A 76 0.35 -14.01 5.73
N PHE A 77 -0.30 -13.17 6.55
CA PHE A 77 -0.44 -11.73 6.28
C PHE A 77 -0.37 -10.92 7.57
N THR A 78 -0.04 -9.64 7.43
CA THR A 78 -0.08 -8.65 8.50
C THR A 78 -1.14 -7.59 8.22
N VAL A 79 -1.51 -6.81 9.24
CA VAL A 79 -2.50 -5.76 9.10
C VAL A 79 -2.15 -4.55 9.95
N LYS A 80 -2.27 -3.36 9.37
CA LYS A 80 -2.07 -2.10 10.09
C LYS A 80 -2.99 -2.00 11.31
N ASP A 81 -2.48 -1.50 12.43
CA ASP A 81 -3.19 -1.47 13.72
C ASP A 81 -4.38 -0.50 13.80
N ILE A 82 -4.86 0.00 12.68
CA ILE A 82 -6.13 0.75 12.59
C ILE A 82 -7.33 -0.15 12.32
N PHE A 83 -7.11 -1.36 11.79
CA PHE A 83 -8.19 -2.27 11.40
C PHE A 83 -8.66 -3.09 12.59
N ASN A 84 -9.97 -3.09 12.83
CA ASN A 84 -10.60 -3.98 13.78
C ASN A 84 -10.19 -5.41 13.49
N THR A 85 -9.73 -6.09 14.53
CA THR A 85 -9.35 -7.50 14.49
C THR A 85 -9.94 -8.14 15.73
N ALA A 86 -10.91 -9.03 15.56
CA ALA A 86 -11.65 -9.64 16.64
C ALA A 86 -10.72 -10.27 17.70
N GLY A 87 -10.91 -9.90 18.95
CA GLY A 87 -10.13 -10.41 20.09
C GLY A 87 -8.70 -9.88 20.22
N LEU A 88 -8.27 -8.93 19.35
CA LEU A 88 -6.93 -8.33 19.41
C LEU A 88 -7.01 -6.81 19.65
N PRO A 89 -6.09 -6.23 20.42
CA PRO A 89 -6.04 -4.79 20.58
C PRO A 89 -5.97 -4.07 19.23
N THR A 90 -6.70 -2.97 19.09
CA THR A 90 -6.69 -2.10 17.91
C THR A 90 -6.57 -0.67 18.39
N THR A 91 -5.33 -0.17 18.42
CA THR A 91 -4.97 1.07 19.09
C THR A 91 -4.93 2.27 18.16
N ALA A 92 -4.79 2.04 16.86
CA ALA A 92 -4.56 3.09 15.85
C ALA A 92 -3.40 4.05 16.23
N GLY A 93 -2.48 3.60 17.07
CA GLY A 93 -1.42 4.44 17.61
C GLY A 93 -1.88 5.52 18.61
N VAL A 94 -3.13 5.50 19.06
CA VAL A 94 -3.76 6.53 19.91
C VAL A 94 -3.89 6.04 21.35
N ARG A 95 -3.39 6.81 22.33
CA ARG A 95 -3.33 6.40 23.75
C ARG A 95 -4.69 5.99 24.34
N ILE A 96 -5.76 6.72 24.01
CA ILE A 96 -7.12 6.44 24.52
C ILE A 96 -7.67 5.10 24.00
N MET A 97 -7.12 4.59 22.87
CA MET A 97 -7.52 3.33 22.26
C MET A 97 -6.65 2.13 22.69
N ARG A 98 -5.70 2.34 23.59
CA ARG A 98 -4.69 1.34 23.96
C ARG A 98 -5.25 0.00 24.43
N SER A 99 -6.39 0.01 25.11
CA SER A 99 -7.06 -1.18 25.63
C SER A 99 -8.29 -1.60 24.83
N ARG A 100 -8.53 -0.96 23.66
CA ARG A 100 -9.70 -1.29 22.85
C ARG A 100 -9.49 -2.62 22.14
N ILE A 101 -10.37 -3.59 22.42
CA ILE A 101 -10.41 -4.90 21.78
C ILE A 101 -11.74 -5.01 21.02
N PRO A 102 -11.74 -5.02 19.69
CA PRO A 102 -12.95 -5.21 18.88
C PRO A 102 -13.48 -6.65 19.03
N ASP A 103 -14.79 -6.80 18.91
CA ASP A 103 -15.48 -8.10 18.89
C ASP A 103 -15.66 -8.66 17.46
N HIS A 104 -15.35 -7.84 16.45
CA HIS A 104 -15.46 -8.21 15.03
C HIS A 104 -14.26 -7.75 14.21
N ASP A 105 -14.01 -8.43 13.12
CA ASP A 105 -12.99 -8.04 12.14
C ASP A 105 -13.50 -6.89 11.25
N ALA A 106 -12.61 -5.99 10.85
CA ALA A 106 -12.85 -5.10 9.72
C ALA A 106 -13.16 -5.92 8.45
N THR A 107 -13.99 -5.40 7.54
CA THR A 107 -14.38 -6.10 6.31
C THR A 107 -13.19 -6.68 5.56
N VAL A 108 -12.10 -5.92 5.42
CA VAL A 108 -10.91 -6.35 4.70
C VAL A 108 -10.15 -7.47 5.43
N VAL A 109 -10.13 -7.47 6.75
CA VAL A 109 -9.53 -8.55 7.57
C VAL A 109 -10.36 -9.84 7.43
N ALA A 110 -11.68 -9.73 7.57
CA ALA A 110 -12.59 -10.85 7.39
C ALA A 110 -12.50 -11.47 5.99
N ARG A 111 -12.33 -10.65 4.95
CA ARG A 111 -12.15 -11.12 3.56
C ARG A 111 -10.83 -11.86 3.37
N MET A 112 -9.72 -11.35 3.93
CA MET A 112 -8.44 -12.06 3.89
C MET A 112 -8.53 -13.42 4.58
N ARG A 113 -9.10 -13.48 5.79
CA ARG A 113 -9.32 -14.76 6.50
C ARG A 113 -10.20 -15.72 5.71
N ARG A 114 -11.28 -15.23 5.12
CA ARG A 114 -12.19 -16.04 4.26
C ARG A 114 -11.50 -16.55 3.01
N ALA A 115 -10.53 -15.81 2.46
CA ALA A 115 -9.67 -16.27 1.38
C ALA A 115 -8.63 -17.31 1.80
N GLY A 116 -8.59 -17.68 3.09
CA GLY A 116 -7.70 -18.66 3.69
C GLY A 116 -6.36 -18.11 4.16
N ALA A 117 -6.16 -16.78 4.14
CA ALA A 117 -4.95 -16.16 4.68
C ALA A 117 -4.92 -16.21 6.21
N ILE A 118 -3.74 -16.34 6.79
CA ILE A 118 -3.50 -16.49 8.23
C ILE A 118 -2.86 -15.21 8.77
N LEU A 119 -3.54 -14.57 9.72
CA LEU A 119 -3.03 -13.36 10.37
C LEU A 119 -1.88 -13.72 11.31
N ILE A 120 -0.70 -13.12 11.09
CA ILE A 120 0.51 -13.35 11.89
C ILE A 120 0.90 -12.15 12.78
N GLY A 121 0.23 -11.01 12.62
CA GLY A 121 0.44 -9.86 13.49
C GLY A 121 -0.21 -8.58 13.01
N LYS A 122 -0.31 -7.62 13.95
CA LYS A 122 -0.72 -6.24 13.67
C LYS A 122 0.50 -5.33 13.68
N THR A 123 0.52 -4.36 12.76
CA THR A 123 1.70 -3.54 12.51
C THR A 123 1.55 -2.13 13.04
N ASN A 124 2.65 -1.56 13.50
CA ASN A 124 2.72 -0.24 14.09
C ASN A 124 2.31 0.85 13.09
N CYS A 125 1.62 1.84 13.61
CA CYS A 125 1.27 3.05 12.87
C CYS A 125 1.27 4.26 13.82
N PRO A 126 1.64 5.46 13.34
CA PRO A 126 1.38 6.70 14.07
C PRO A 126 -0.12 7.02 14.04
N PRO A 127 -0.62 7.86 14.95
CA PRO A 127 -1.96 8.46 14.84
C PRO A 127 -2.13 9.20 13.50
N VAL A 128 -3.38 9.46 13.10
CA VAL A 128 -3.72 10.09 11.80
C VAL A 128 -2.97 11.41 11.54
N HIS A 129 -2.65 12.16 12.57
CA HIS A 129 -1.86 13.40 12.50
C HIS A 129 -0.51 13.28 13.23
N GLY A 130 -0.01 12.05 13.39
CA GLY A 130 1.24 11.78 14.09
C GLY A 130 2.50 12.12 13.26
N GLU A 131 3.53 12.54 13.95
CA GLU A 131 4.83 12.83 13.34
C GLU A 131 5.57 11.53 12.99
N ASN A 132 6.13 11.46 11.78
CA ASN A 132 7.24 10.58 11.39
C ASN A 132 7.27 9.15 11.94
N SER A 133 6.26 8.31 11.63
CA SER A 133 6.25 6.90 12.05
C SER A 133 6.38 6.66 13.56
N TRP A 134 6.10 7.66 14.38
CA TRP A 134 6.08 7.56 15.84
C TRP A 134 4.67 7.38 16.40
N SER A 135 4.46 6.29 17.12
CA SER A 135 3.23 6.02 17.87
C SER A 135 3.45 6.36 19.36
N PRO A 136 2.58 7.16 20.00
CA PRO A 136 2.65 7.39 21.44
C PRO A 136 2.29 6.14 22.28
N VAL A 137 1.81 5.07 21.64
CA VAL A 137 1.48 3.78 22.27
C VAL A 137 2.64 2.81 22.15
N HIS A 138 3.24 2.72 20.96
CA HIS A 138 4.18 1.65 20.62
C HIS A 138 5.59 2.16 20.30
N GLY A 139 5.81 3.48 20.28
CA GLY A 139 7.11 4.05 19.86
C GLY A 139 7.26 4.09 18.34
N GLY A 140 8.48 4.30 17.87
CA GLY A 140 8.79 4.54 16.46
C GLY A 140 9.13 3.27 15.69
N THR A 141 8.63 3.18 14.46
CA THR A 141 9.05 2.17 13.49
C THR A 141 10.26 2.64 12.71
N ARG A 142 11.19 1.74 12.43
CA ARG A 142 12.45 2.01 11.72
C ARG A 142 12.42 1.45 10.29
N ASN A 143 13.15 2.13 9.40
CA ASN A 143 13.30 1.67 8.03
C ASN A 143 14.26 0.47 7.95
N PRO A 144 13.90 -0.64 7.30
CA PRO A 144 14.73 -1.84 7.26
C PRO A 144 16.01 -1.68 6.40
N TYR A 145 16.07 -0.68 5.51
CA TYR A 145 17.27 -0.38 4.74
C TYR A 145 18.28 0.46 5.52
N ASP A 146 17.79 1.33 6.41
CA ASP A 146 18.60 2.13 7.33
C ASP A 146 17.78 2.45 8.58
N ILE A 147 18.13 1.88 9.72
CA ILE A 147 17.42 2.03 11.00
C ILE A 147 17.41 3.47 11.55
N ASN A 148 18.23 4.36 11.02
CA ASN A 148 18.23 5.78 11.36
C ASN A 148 17.20 6.57 10.53
N ARG A 149 16.50 5.92 9.59
CA ARG A 149 15.52 6.56 8.70
C ARG A 149 14.11 6.11 9.00
N SER A 150 13.15 6.95 8.58
CA SER A 150 11.72 6.66 8.67
C SER A 150 11.31 5.68 7.57
N PRO A 151 10.46 4.69 7.85
CA PRO A 151 9.81 3.87 6.81
C PRO A 151 8.65 4.58 6.11
N GLY A 152 8.38 5.83 6.44
CA GLY A 152 7.19 6.56 5.99
C GLY A 152 5.99 6.35 6.92
N ASN A 153 4.93 7.09 6.72
CA ASN A 153 3.70 7.07 7.51
C ASN A 153 2.46 7.17 6.60
N SER A 154 1.33 6.66 7.08
CA SER A 154 1.07 6.08 8.39
C SER A 154 1.10 4.53 8.40
N SER A 155 1.25 3.83 7.25
CA SER A 155 1.40 2.36 7.19
C SER A 155 2.87 1.94 7.38
N SER A 156 3.51 2.51 8.40
CA SER A 156 4.95 2.41 8.68
C SER A 156 5.40 0.98 8.95
N GLY A 157 4.75 0.34 9.90
CA GLY A 157 5.06 -1.04 10.31
C GLY A 157 4.78 -2.03 9.20
N GLU A 158 3.72 -1.78 8.41
CA GLU A 158 3.36 -2.65 7.29
C GLU A 158 4.44 -2.68 6.22
N ALA A 159 4.86 -1.49 5.75
CA ALA A 159 5.92 -1.40 4.75
C ALA A 159 7.25 -1.97 5.28
N ALA A 160 7.60 -1.65 6.54
CA ALA A 160 8.85 -2.09 7.13
C ALA A 160 8.93 -3.62 7.27
N ILE A 161 7.85 -4.28 7.76
CA ILE A 161 7.89 -5.73 7.96
C ILE A 161 7.83 -6.50 6.64
N ILE A 162 7.08 -6.01 5.64
CA ILE A 162 7.05 -6.60 4.30
C ILE A 162 8.42 -6.48 3.62
N ALA A 163 9.05 -5.29 3.69
CA ALA A 163 10.36 -5.06 3.11
C ALA A 163 11.45 -5.91 3.77
N ALA A 164 11.35 -6.14 5.08
CA ALA A 164 12.23 -7.01 5.84
C ALA A 164 11.96 -8.51 5.64
N GLY A 165 10.94 -8.90 4.88
CA GLY A 165 10.60 -10.30 4.63
C GLY A 165 9.70 -10.94 5.69
N GLY A 166 9.30 -10.23 6.75
CA GLY A 166 8.49 -10.79 7.82
C GLY A 166 7.04 -11.12 7.42
N SER A 167 6.52 -10.49 6.36
CA SER A 167 5.21 -10.82 5.79
C SER A 167 5.26 -10.74 4.26
N PRO A 168 4.65 -11.67 3.52
CA PRO A 168 4.57 -11.56 2.06
C PRO A 168 3.55 -10.54 1.58
N LEU A 169 2.51 -10.29 2.38
CA LEU A 169 1.34 -9.50 2.04
C LEU A 169 0.77 -8.83 3.29
N GLY A 170 0.21 -7.65 3.16
CA GLY A 170 -0.46 -6.97 4.25
C GLY A 170 -1.42 -5.87 3.81
N LEU A 171 -2.08 -5.23 4.78
CA LEU A 171 -3.12 -4.23 4.56
C LEU A 171 -2.75 -2.90 5.20
N GLY A 172 -2.76 -1.84 4.38
CA GLY A 172 -2.57 -0.46 4.80
C GLY A 172 -3.77 0.43 4.48
N SER A 173 -3.65 1.72 4.80
CA SER A 173 -4.63 2.75 4.47
C SER A 173 -3.95 4.01 3.94
N ASP A 174 -4.63 4.74 3.07
CA ASP A 174 -4.09 5.93 2.40
C ASP A 174 -5.17 7.01 2.27
N SER A 175 -4.93 8.18 2.82
CA SER A 175 -5.79 9.35 2.66
C SER A 175 -5.06 10.53 2.00
N GLY A 176 -3.73 10.46 1.91
CA GLY A 176 -2.89 11.50 1.31
C GLY A 176 -1.53 10.97 0.84
N GLY A 177 -1.29 9.64 0.95
CA GLY A 177 -0.02 9.00 0.64
C GLY A 177 0.39 7.91 1.62
N SER A 178 -0.47 7.58 2.60
CA SER A 178 -0.10 6.72 3.73
C SER A 178 0.10 5.22 3.41
N ILE A 179 -0.18 4.76 2.21
CA ILE A 179 0.29 3.49 1.63
C ILE A 179 1.51 3.77 0.75
N ARG A 180 1.41 4.79 -0.09
CA ARG A 180 2.35 5.08 -1.19
C ARG A 180 3.70 5.56 -0.71
N LEU A 181 3.75 6.48 0.25
CA LEU A 181 5.03 6.94 0.85
C LEU A 181 5.78 5.80 1.54
N PRO A 182 5.16 5.00 2.44
CA PRO A 182 5.85 3.85 3.01
C PRO A 182 6.32 2.84 1.97
N ALA A 183 5.54 2.60 0.92
CA ALA A 183 5.95 1.70 -0.17
C ALA A 183 7.19 2.22 -0.90
N HIS A 184 7.25 3.52 -1.18
CA HIS A 184 8.41 4.18 -1.77
C HIS A 184 9.65 4.07 -0.87
N TYR A 185 9.53 4.44 0.41
CA TYR A 185 10.65 4.50 1.35
C TYR A 185 11.18 3.12 1.76
N CYS A 186 10.33 2.09 1.69
CA CYS A 186 10.71 0.71 2.00
C CYS A 186 10.86 -0.19 0.76
N GLY A 187 10.69 0.35 -0.44
CA GLY A 187 10.90 -0.39 -1.69
C GLY A 187 10.00 -1.59 -1.89
N VAL A 188 8.77 -1.55 -1.36
CA VAL A 188 7.73 -2.56 -1.57
C VAL A 188 6.74 -2.11 -2.64
N VAL A 189 5.88 -3.01 -3.12
CA VAL A 189 4.77 -2.64 -3.98
C VAL A 189 3.51 -2.42 -3.15
N ALA A 190 2.67 -1.48 -3.57
CA ALA A 190 1.43 -1.20 -2.87
C ALA A 190 0.38 -0.58 -3.80
N LEU A 191 -0.88 -0.89 -3.54
CA LEU A 191 -2.02 -0.35 -4.25
C LEU A 191 -2.85 0.56 -3.32
N LYS A 192 -3.00 1.82 -3.69
CA LYS A 192 -4.14 2.64 -3.29
C LYS A 192 -5.24 2.44 -4.36
N PRO A 193 -6.32 1.73 -4.08
CA PRO A 193 -7.32 1.41 -5.10
C PRO A 193 -8.13 2.63 -5.53
N THR A 194 -8.93 2.46 -6.56
CA THR A 194 -9.99 3.41 -6.91
C THR A 194 -10.89 3.66 -5.69
N ALA A 195 -11.24 4.93 -5.45
CA ALA A 195 -12.18 5.29 -4.40
C ALA A 195 -13.52 4.57 -4.59
N GLY A 196 -14.02 3.93 -3.53
CA GLY A 196 -15.25 3.15 -3.58
C GLY A 196 -15.11 1.74 -4.16
N LEU A 197 -13.89 1.21 -4.34
CA LEU A 197 -13.69 -0.17 -4.79
C LEU A 197 -13.56 -1.17 -3.63
N ILE A 198 -12.91 -0.77 -2.54
CA ILE A 198 -12.71 -1.59 -1.34
C ILE A 198 -13.35 -0.89 -0.13
N PRO A 199 -14.18 -1.60 0.68
CA PRO A 199 -14.78 -1.03 1.88
C PRO A 199 -13.73 -0.61 2.92
N VAL A 200 -13.99 0.48 3.62
CA VAL A 200 -13.19 0.94 4.76
C VAL A 200 -13.80 0.57 6.11
N THR A 201 -14.88 -0.18 6.12
CA THR A 201 -15.63 -0.63 7.31
C THR A 201 -14.72 -1.29 8.33
N GLY A 202 -14.76 -0.81 9.58
CA GLY A 202 -13.94 -1.31 10.68
C GLY A 202 -12.52 -0.76 10.71
N GLY A 203 -12.17 0.21 9.84
CA GLY A 203 -10.93 0.97 9.91
C GLY A 203 -11.07 2.20 10.79
N TYR A 204 -10.32 2.31 11.89
CA TYR A 204 -10.36 3.48 12.75
C TYR A 204 -9.82 4.73 12.07
N GLY A 205 -10.56 5.83 12.19
CA GLY A 205 -10.18 7.11 11.58
C GLY A 205 -10.33 7.16 10.07
N LEU A 206 -10.87 6.09 9.45
CA LEU A 206 -11.23 6.10 8.04
C LEU A 206 -12.67 6.59 7.90
N THR A 207 -12.83 7.65 7.14
CA THR A 207 -14.13 8.14 6.73
C THR A 207 -14.40 7.62 5.34
N GLY A 208 -15.32 6.68 5.23
CA GLY A 208 -15.71 6.07 3.96
C GLY A 208 -16.93 6.73 3.37
N GLY A 209 -17.39 6.11 2.32
CA GLY A 209 -18.61 6.48 1.66
C GLY A 209 -18.52 7.79 0.91
N MET A 210 -19.64 8.50 0.92
CA MET A 210 -19.79 9.80 0.22
C MET A 210 -19.16 10.97 0.97
N THR A 211 -18.78 10.78 2.24
CA THR A 211 -18.30 11.88 3.11
C THR A 211 -16.86 12.27 2.81
N ASP A 212 -15.97 11.30 2.61
CA ASP A 212 -14.58 11.55 2.25
C ASP A 212 -14.00 10.41 1.39
N PRO A 213 -14.06 10.54 0.06
CA PRO A 213 -13.56 9.52 -0.86
C PRO A 213 -12.03 9.43 -0.92
N ARG A 214 -11.28 10.28 -0.18
CA ARG A 214 -9.82 10.25 -0.17
C ARG A 214 -9.24 9.04 0.56
N SER A 215 -9.95 8.58 1.60
CA SER A 215 -9.47 7.47 2.45
C SER A 215 -9.73 6.13 1.81
N GLN A 216 -8.67 5.38 1.52
CA GLN A 216 -8.73 4.06 0.92
C GLN A 216 -7.96 3.04 1.75
N VAL A 217 -8.44 1.80 1.72
CA VAL A 217 -7.70 0.63 2.19
C VAL A 217 -7.08 -0.05 0.99
N GLY A 218 -5.84 -0.52 1.12
CA GLY A 218 -5.20 -1.23 0.03
C GLY A 218 -4.13 -2.23 0.46
N PRO A 219 -3.85 -3.21 -0.39
CA PRO A 219 -2.83 -4.20 -0.16
C PRO A 219 -1.42 -3.64 -0.39
N MET A 220 -0.49 -4.15 0.41
CA MET A 220 0.95 -3.94 0.30
C MET A 220 1.64 -5.30 0.20
N ALA A 221 2.64 -5.45 -0.67
CA ALA A 221 3.32 -6.72 -0.90
C ALA A 221 4.75 -6.51 -1.38
N ARG A 222 5.50 -7.60 -1.55
CA ARG A 222 6.83 -7.53 -2.18
C ARG A 222 6.76 -7.52 -3.71
N TYR A 223 5.72 -8.12 -4.29
CA TYR A 223 5.59 -8.33 -5.75
C TYR A 223 4.25 -7.82 -6.28
N ALA A 224 4.28 -7.18 -7.44
CA ALA A 224 3.09 -6.62 -8.07
C ALA A 224 2.02 -7.69 -8.39
N SER A 225 2.43 -8.93 -8.66
CA SER A 225 1.50 -10.05 -8.89
C SER A 225 0.59 -10.34 -7.70
N ASP A 226 1.07 -10.11 -6.46
CA ASP A 226 0.32 -10.39 -5.24
C ASP A 226 -0.78 -9.33 -5.00
N LEU A 227 -0.58 -8.09 -5.48
CA LEU A 227 -1.60 -7.05 -5.45
C LEU A 227 -2.85 -7.46 -6.25
N ALA A 228 -2.66 -8.12 -7.41
CA ALA A 228 -3.78 -8.57 -8.24
C ALA A 228 -4.62 -9.65 -7.53
N ILE A 229 -3.98 -10.53 -6.77
CA ILE A 229 -4.68 -11.55 -5.97
C ILE A 229 -5.46 -10.87 -4.83
N ALA A 230 -4.79 -10.00 -4.09
CA ALA A 230 -5.39 -9.28 -2.96
C ALA A 230 -6.55 -8.39 -3.40
N LEU A 231 -6.43 -7.67 -4.53
CA LEU A 231 -7.51 -6.83 -5.05
C LEU A 231 -8.79 -7.65 -5.29
N ARG A 232 -8.69 -8.83 -5.89
CA ARG A 232 -9.84 -9.72 -6.14
C ARG A 232 -10.50 -10.24 -4.85
N VAL A 233 -9.73 -10.38 -3.78
CA VAL A 233 -10.22 -10.79 -2.45
C VAL A 233 -10.93 -9.62 -1.76
N LEU A 234 -10.40 -8.41 -1.91
CA LEU A 234 -10.79 -7.26 -1.10
C LEU A 234 -11.92 -6.41 -1.72
N ALA A 235 -12.04 -6.39 -3.05
CA ALA A 235 -12.96 -5.52 -3.78
C ALA A 235 -14.44 -5.90 -3.62
N GLY A 236 -15.29 -4.90 -3.80
CA GLY A 236 -16.75 -5.01 -3.83
C GLY A 236 -17.45 -4.66 -2.54
N PRO A 237 -18.78 -4.43 -2.61
CA PRO A 237 -19.58 -3.97 -1.49
C PRO A 237 -19.61 -4.97 -0.31
N ASP A 238 -19.74 -4.43 0.91
CA ASP A 238 -19.95 -5.23 2.12
C ASP A 238 -21.36 -5.05 2.73
N GLY A 239 -22.17 -4.20 2.11
CA GLY A 239 -23.51 -3.85 2.60
C GLY A 239 -23.51 -2.84 3.77
N ILE A 240 -22.34 -2.29 4.14
CA ILE A 240 -22.18 -1.34 5.25
C ILE A 240 -21.58 -0.03 4.75
N ASP A 241 -20.48 -0.07 3.99
CA ASP A 241 -19.88 1.13 3.40
C ASP A 241 -20.67 1.55 2.16
N SER A 242 -21.48 2.60 2.32
CA SER A 242 -22.35 3.14 1.27
C SER A 242 -21.59 3.76 0.08
N GLY A 243 -20.30 4.03 0.22
CA GLY A 243 -19.45 4.58 -0.84
C GLY A 243 -18.89 3.52 -1.78
N VAL A 244 -19.09 2.23 -1.48
CA VAL A 244 -18.57 1.14 -2.32
C VAL A 244 -19.60 0.70 -3.34
N VAL A 245 -19.19 0.70 -4.61
CA VAL A 245 -20.05 0.30 -5.72
C VAL A 245 -19.65 -1.08 -6.29
N PRO A 246 -20.60 -1.87 -6.80
CA PRO A 246 -20.33 -3.19 -7.37
C PRO A 246 -19.72 -3.06 -8.76
N VAL A 247 -18.40 -2.97 -8.84
CA VAL A 247 -17.67 -2.92 -10.11
C VAL A 247 -17.08 -4.29 -10.43
N PRO A 248 -17.42 -4.89 -11.58
CA PRO A 248 -16.82 -6.15 -12.01
C PRO A 248 -15.32 -5.96 -12.30
N LEU A 249 -14.48 -6.74 -11.63
CA LEU A 249 -13.06 -6.76 -11.97
C LEU A 249 -12.81 -7.55 -13.24
N PRO A 250 -11.98 -7.07 -14.18
CA PRO A 250 -11.66 -7.76 -15.42
C PRO A 250 -11.08 -9.15 -15.16
N LYS A 251 -11.54 -10.14 -15.94
CA LYS A 251 -11.05 -11.52 -15.87
C LYS A 251 -9.71 -11.70 -16.59
N ARG A 252 -9.43 -10.86 -17.58
CA ARG A 252 -8.22 -10.94 -18.41
C ARG A 252 -7.20 -9.92 -17.94
N VAL A 253 -5.92 -10.30 -18.02
CA VAL A 253 -4.79 -9.39 -17.76
C VAL A 253 -4.76 -8.35 -18.88
N PRO A 254 -4.74 -7.04 -18.59
CA PRO A 254 -4.72 -5.99 -19.60
C PRO A 254 -3.41 -6.03 -20.41
N LYS A 255 -3.51 -5.67 -21.68
CA LYS A 255 -2.34 -5.44 -22.53
C LYS A 255 -1.82 -4.02 -22.29
N LEU A 256 -0.50 -3.84 -22.30
CA LEU A 256 0.13 -2.52 -22.16
C LEU A 256 0.39 -1.85 -23.52
N ALA A 257 0.52 -2.65 -24.57
CA ALA A 257 0.81 -2.15 -25.90
C ALA A 257 -0.27 -1.17 -26.38
N GLY A 258 0.17 0.00 -26.80
CA GLY A 258 -0.69 1.09 -27.26
C GLY A 258 -1.27 1.99 -26.18
N LEU A 259 -1.12 1.66 -24.87
CA LEU A 259 -1.57 2.55 -23.80
C LEU A 259 -0.75 3.85 -23.80
N ARG A 260 -1.45 4.98 -23.65
CA ARG A 260 -0.87 6.31 -23.60
C ARG A 260 -0.48 6.65 -22.16
N VAL A 261 0.79 6.96 -21.96
CA VAL A 261 1.35 7.24 -20.63
C VAL A 261 1.88 8.66 -20.61
N ALA A 262 1.29 9.54 -19.79
CA ALA A 262 1.93 10.79 -19.41
C ALA A 262 2.95 10.51 -18.29
N TRP A 263 4.11 11.15 -18.33
CA TRP A 263 5.04 11.10 -17.21
C TRP A 263 5.63 12.47 -16.90
N TYR A 264 5.89 12.69 -15.61
CA TYR A 264 6.60 13.87 -15.13
C TYR A 264 7.48 13.52 -13.93
N ALA A 265 8.58 14.23 -13.75
CA ALA A 265 9.45 14.08 -12.59
C ALA A 265 9.28 15.22 -11.58
N ASP A 266 8.95 16.42 -12.03
CA ASP A 266 8.82 17.62 -11.20
C ASP A 266 7.36 18.11 -11.21
N ASP A 267 6.76 18.24 -10.01
CA ASP A 267 5.40 18.75 -9.85
C ASP A 267 5.32 20.28 -9.79
N GLY A 268 6.46 20.95 -9.75
CA GLY A 268 6.58 22.40 -9.64
C GLY A 268 6.45 22.96 -8.23
N MET A 269 6.32 22.09 -7.20
CA MET A 269 6.18 22.47 -5.78
C MET A 269 7.32 21.93 -4.93
N ALA A 270 7.68 20.66 -5.15
CA ALA A 270 8.77 19.99 -4.44
C ALA A 270 9.77 19.42 -5.44
N LYS A 271 10.89 20.12 -5.62
CA LYS A 271 11.93 19.72 -6.58
C LYS A 271 12.49 18.34 -6.24
N PRO A 272 12.42 17.37 -7.18
CA PRO A 272 12.94 16.03 -6.95
C PRO A 272 14.46 16.00 -7.00
N THR A 273 15.07 15.08 -6.25
CA THR A 273 16.51 14.81 -6.35
C THR A 273 16.85 14.22 -7.75
N PRO A 274 18.11 14.35 -8.20
CA PRO A 274 18.56 13.75 -9.46
C PRO A 274 18.29 12.24 -9.53
N ALA A 275 18.42 11.53 -8.42
CA ALA A 275 18.18 10.09 -8.34
C ALA A 275 16.68 9.75 -8.53
N ILE A 276 15.76 10.55 -7.98
CA ILE A 276 14.32 10.42 -8.21
C ILE A 276 14.00 10.66 -9.68
N THR A 277 14.49 11.77 -10.26
CA THR A 277 14.27 12.12 -11.67
C THR A 277 14.77 11.01 -12.61
N ALA A 278 15.99 10.51 -12.39
CA ALA A 278 16.56 9.43 -13.18
C ALA A 278 15.74 8.14 -13.08
N THR A 279 15.22 7.83 -11.89
CA THR A 279 14.39 6.64 -11.67
C THR A 279 13.05 6.73 -12.42
N VAL A 280 12.38 7.88 -12.38
CA VAL A 280 11.12 8.07 -13.12
C VAL A 280 11.35 7.95 -14.63
N LYS A 281 12.43 8.56 -15.17
CA LYS A 281 12.83 8.42 -16.58
C LYS A 281 13.09 6.95 -16.96
N ALA A 282 13.77 6.19 -16.11
CA ALA A 282 14.01 4.76 -16.33
C ALA A 282 12.70 3.95 -16.34
N ALA A 283 11.76 4.27 -15.45
CA ALA A 283 10.45 3.63 -15.41
C ALA A 283 9.60 3.97 -16.65
N ALA A 284 9.64 5.23 -17.13
CA ALA A 284 9.01 5.65 -18.38
C ALA A 284 9.55 4.86 -19.57
N LYS A 285 10.88 4.74 -19.67
CA LYS A 285 11.53 3.89 -20.68
C LYS A 285 11.13 2.41 -20.59
N ALA A 286 10.96 1.88 -19.37
CA ALA A 286 10.52 0.50 -19.17
C ALA A 286 9.09 0.28 -19.69
N LEU A 287 8.17 1.24 -19.48
CA LEU A 287 6.82 1.21 -20.06
C LEU A 287 6.84 1.33 -21.58
N GLY A 288 7.66 2.20 -22.16
CA GLY A 288 7.88 2.28 -23.60
C GLY A 288 8.37 0.94 -24.19
N SER A 289 9.31 0.28 -23.50
CA SER A 289 9.79 -1.06 -23.90
C SER A 289 8.71 -2.14 -23.78
N ALA A 290 7.67 -1.92 -22.98
CA ALA A 290 6.50 -2.80 -22.87
C ALA A 290 5.40 -2.50 -23.89
N GLY A 291 5.66 -1.54 -24.83
CA GLY A 291 4.78 -1.18 -25.93
C GLY A 291 3.86 0.00 -25.64
N CYS A 292 4.01 0.71 -24.52
CA CYS A 292 3.24 1.93 -24.26
C CYS A 292 3.75 3.11 -25.13
N VAL A 293 2.84 4.05 -25.45
CA VAL A 293 3.16 5.35 -26.02
C VAL A 293 3.42 6.33 -24.88
N VAL A 294 4.66 6.75 -24.69
CA VAL A 294 5.10 7.50 -23.51
C VAL A 294 5.40 8.96 -23.88
N THR A 295 4.78 9.91 -23.21
CA THR A 295 4.91 11.35 -23.44
C THR A 295 5.31 12.05 -22.14
N GLU A 296 6.29 12.94 -22.19
CA GLU A 296 6.61 13.80 -21.04
C GLU A 296 5.60 14.96 -21.00
N GLU A 297 4.67 14.87 -20.05
CA GLU A 297 3.63 15.88 -19.87
C GLU A 297 3.20 15.95 -18.39
N ARG A 298 3.37 17.13 -17.79
CA ARG A 298 2.96 17.42 -16.43
C ARG A 298 1.49 17.85 -16.40
N PRO A 299 0.65 17.24 -15.52
CA PRO A 299 -0.72 17.70 -15.33
C PRO A 299 -0.78 19.17 -14.84
N PRO A 300 -1.64 20.01 -15.42
CA PRO A 300 -1.68 21.45 -15.10
C PRO A 300 -2.31 21.79 -13.74
N TRP A 301 -3.04 20.84 -13.13
CA TRP A 301 -3.84 21.03 -11.92
C TRP A 301 -3.12 20.62 -10.62
N LEU A 302 -1.83 20.29 -10.65
CA LEU A 302 -1.12 19.80 -9.46
C LEU A 302 -1.10 20.83 -8.32
N GLY A 303 -0.88 22.11 -8.62
CA GLY A 303 -0.92 23.18 -7.61
C GLY A 303 -2.28 23.34 -6.95
N GLU A 304 -3.38 23.18 -7.70
CA GLU A 304 -4.74 23.22 -7.14
C GLU A 304 -4.98 22.06 -6.16
N ALA A 305 -4.51 20.87 -6.49
CA ALA A 305 -4.59 19.70 -5.59
C ALA A 305 -3.93 19.96 -4.24
N TYR A 306 -2.77 20.61 -4.24
CA TYR A 306 -2.07 20.99 -3.02
C TYR A 306 -2.92 21.96 -2.18
N GLN A 307 -3.44 23.03 -2.79
CA GLN A 307 -4.27 24.02 -2.10
C GLN A 307 -5.55 23.42 -1.52
N LEU A 308 -6.23 22.56 -2.27
CA LEU A 308 -7.40 21.82 -1.81
C LEU A 308 -7.08 20.95 -0.58
N THR A 309 -5.99 20.18 -0.65
CA THR A 309 -5.61 19.31 0.47
C THR A 309 -5.26 20.10 1.72
N MET A 310 -4.51 21.19 1.59
CA MET A 310 -4.19 22.08 2.71
C MET A 310 -5.45 22.72 3.31
N GLY A 311 -6.42 23.10 2.47
CA GLY A 311 -7.71 23.62 2.92
C GLY A 311 -8.49 22.58 3.73
N PHE A 312 -8.55 21.33 3.29
CA PHE A 312 -9.19 20.23 4.03
C PHE A 312 -8.46 19.88 5.34
N TRP A 313 -7.15 19.80 5.33
CA TRP A 313 -6.37 19.47 6.53
C TRP A 313 -6.35 20.61 7.55
N GLY A 314 -6.18 21.84 7.07
CA GLY A 314 -6.07 23.01 7.92
C GLY A 314 -7.39 23.55 8.45
N ARG A 315 -8.53 23.14 7.90
CA ARG A 315 -9.89 23.66 8.22
C ARG A 315 -9.97 25.19 8.25
N LYS A 316 -9.15 25.90 7.44
CA LYS A 316 -9.01 27.34 7.48
C LYS A 316 -9.59 28.01 6.22
N HIS A 317 -10.48 28.97 6.43
CA HIS A 317 -10.82 30.11 5.56
C HIS A 317 -11.67 29.87 4.30
N MET A 318 -12.27 28.71 4.09
CA MET A 318 -13.22 28.51 2.99
C MET A 318 -14.50 27.86 3.51
N SER A 319 -15.68 28.32 3.05
CA SER A 319 -16.93 27.62 3.32
C SER A 319 -16.87 26.21 2.73
N ARG A 320 -17.59 25.27 3.33
CA ARG A 320 -17.66 23.89 2.85
C ARG A 320 -18.11 23.85 1.39
N ASP A 321 -19.15 24.58 1.03
CA ASP A 321 -19.68 24.62 -0.34
C ASP A 321 -18.65 25.09 -1.36
N ARG A 322 -17.84 26.10 -1.02
CA ARG A 322 -16.77 26.60 -1.91
C ARG A 322 -15.64 25.58 -2.07
N MET A 323 -15.32 24.81 -1.01
CA MET A 323 -14.33 23.73 -1.08
C MET A 323 -14.83 22.59 -1.96
N ASP A 324 -16.07 22.19 -1.80
CA ASP A 324 -16.69 21.12 -2.56
C ASP A 324 -16.78 21.48 -4.05
N GLN A 325 -17.18 22.71 -4.39
CA GLN A 325 -17.19 23.19 -5.78
C GLN A 325 -15.78 23.18 -6.43
N ARG A 326 -14.76 23.63 -5.69
CA ARG A 326 -13.37 23.59 -6.19
C ARG A 326 -12.88 22.14 -6.35
N TRP A 327 -13.26 21.26 -5.45
CA TRP A 327 -12.91 19.84 -5.55
C TRP A 327 -13.56 19.19 -6.77
N ASP A 328 -14.83 19.47 -7.03
CA ASP A 328 -15.51 18.94 -8.23
C ASP A 328 -14.89 19.48 -9.53
N ALA A 329 -14.56 20.78 -9.58
CA ALA A 329 -13.84 21.37 -10.72
C ALA A 329 -12.45 20.70 -10.91
N PHE A 330 -11.73 20.45 -9.82
CA PHE A 330 -10.47 19.71 -9.85
C PHE A 330 -10.65 18.30 -10.41
N ARG A 331 -11.64 17.53 -9.92
CA ARG A 331 -11.92 16.16 -10.41
C ARG A 331 -12.28 16.16 -11.89
N SER A 332 -13.08 17.12 -12.33
CA SER A 332 -13.40 17.31 -13.76
C SER A 332 -12.14 17.58 -14.61
N SER A 333 -11.21 18.38 -14.10
CA SER A 333 -9.92 18.65 -14.77
C SER A 333 -9.05 17.39 -14.85
N VAL A 334 -9.05 16.54 -13.81
CA VAL A 334 -8.37 15.25 -13.83
C VAL A 334 -8.98 14.32 -14.87
N LEU A 335 -10.32 14.21 -14.92
CA LEU A 335 -11.02 13.39 -15.93
C LEU A 335 -10.67 13.85 -17.36
N LYS A 336 -10.67 15.16 -17.60
CA LYS A 336 -10.27 15.74 -18.91
C LYS A 336 -8.83 15.39 -19.26
N PHE A 337 -7.88 15.43 -18.31
CA PHE A 337 -6.51 15.00 -18.55
C PHE A 337 -6.43 13.50 -18.85
N MET A 338 -7.09 12.68 -18.02
CA MET A 338 -7.10 11.22 -18.18
C MET A 338 -7.86 10.73 -19.42
N SER A 339 -8.67 11.55 -20.10
CA SER A 339 -9.24 11.18 -21.41
C SER A 339 -8.19 11.12 -22.53
N ARG A 340 -7.05 11.78 -22.34
CA ARG A 340 -5.91 11.78 -23.27
C ARG A 340 -4.88 10.71 -22.95
N PHE A 341 -4.82 10.25 -21.68
CA PHE A 341 -3.84 9.31 -21.17
C PHE A 341 -4.51 8.19 -20.37
N ASP A 342 -4.05 6.98 -20.57
CA ASP A 342 -4.53 5.79 -19.84
C ASP A 342 -3.80 5.63 -18.50
N LEU A 343 -2.54 6.14 -18.43
CA LEU A 343 -1.70 6.12 -17.25
C LEU A 343 -0.98 7.45 -17.04
N VAL A 344 -0.70 7.77 -15.78
CA VAL A 344 0.28 8.81 -15.38
C VAL A 344 1.37 8.16 -14.55
N LEU A 345 2.62 8.44 -14.87
CA LEU A 345 3.79 8.00 -14.12
C LEU A 345 4.47 9.20 -13.46
N SER A 346 4.74 9.13 -12.18
CA SER A 346 5.36 10.22 -11.42
C SER A 346 6.23 9.72 -10.26
N PRO A 347 7.01 10.61 -9.62
CA PRO A 347 7.55 10.36 -8.29
C PRO A 347 6.44 10.08 -7.29
N VAL A 348 6.80 9.44 -6.18
CA VAL A 348 5.95 9.32 -4.98
C VAL A 348 6.25 10.44 -3.98
N ALA A 349 7.52 10.79 -3.88
CA ALA A 349 8.06 11.87 -3.06
C ALA A 349 9.27 12.51 -3.75
N PRO A 350 9.66 13.73 -3.36
CA PRO A 350 10.79 14.41 -3.97
C PRO A 350 12.15 13.78 -3.61
N ASP A 351 12.22 13.01 -2.53
CA ASP A 351 13.45 12.41 -2.02
C ASP A 351 13.20 11.01 -1.43
N VAL A 352 14.28 10.30 -1.13
CA VAL A 352 14.27 9.01 -0.42
C VAL A 352 13.87 9.17 1.05
N ALA A 353 13.79 8.06 1.78
CA ALA A 353 13.39 8.03 3.19
C ALA A 353 14.15 9.07 4.05
N PRO A 354 13.45 9.99 4.75
CA PRO A 354 14.08 10.99 5.59
C PRO A 354 14.64 10.34 6.87
N LEU A 355 15.57 11.04 7.54
CA LEU A 355 16.05 10.62 8.86
C LEU A 355 14.87 10.52 9.84
N PHE A 356 14.97 9.53 10.73
CA PHE A 356 13.95 9.32 11.76
C PHE A 356 13.91 10.54 12.71
N LYS A 357 12.71 10.97 13.11
CA LYS A 357 12.43 12.17 13.90
C LYS A 357 12.76 13.51 13.22
N THR A 358 13.11 13.53 11.96
CA THR A 358 13.15 14.79 11.21
C THR A 358 11.73 15.35 11.18
N LYS A 359 11.53 16.56 11.67
CA LYS A 359 10.26 17.27 11.46
C LYS A 359 10.09 17.46 9.97
N PHE A 360 8.87 17.25 9.47
CA PHE A 360 8.58 17.58 8.09
C PHE A 360 8.84 19.06 7.86
N VAL A 361 9.81 19.35 7.01
CA VAL A 361 10.21 20.74 6.72
C VAL A 361 9.07 21.47 5.98
N SER A 362 8.27 20.73 5.24
CA SER A 362 7.04 21.23 4.60
C SER A 362 6.11 20.07 4.23
N ASP A 363 4.82 20.37 4.06
CA ASP A 363 3.84 19.38 3.55
C ASP A 363 4.07 19.02 2.07
N HIS A 364 5.04 19.66 1.41
CA HIS A 364 5.38 19.42 0.00
C HIS A 364 5.82 17.98 -0.30
N GLN A 365 6.28 17.21 0.71
CA GLN A 365 6.56 15.78 0.51
C GLN A 365 5.34 14.98 0.07
N PHE A 366 4.12 15.47 0.34
CA PHE A 366 2.87 14.86 -0.09
C PHE A 366 2.34 15.39 -1.42
N SER A 367 3.00 16.40 -2.01
CA SER A 367 2.51 17.06 -3.22
C SER A 367 2.32 16.10 -4.39
N TYR A 368 3.16 15.09 -4.51
CA TYR A 368 3.04 14.04 -5.54
C TYR A 368 1.90 13.04 -5.29
N THR A 369 1.48 12.82 -4.04
CA THR A 369 0.45 11.84 -3.69
C THR A 369 -0.94 12.44 -3.50
N MET A 370 -1.03 13.68 -3.02
CA MET A 370 -2.29 14.39 -2.75
C MET A 370 -3.25 14.44 -3.95
N PRO A 371 -2.80 14.77 -5.18
CA PRO A 371 -3.68 14.89 -6.33
C PRO A 371 -4.52 13.62 -6.58
N TYR A 372 -3.90 12.48 -6.39
CA TYR A 372 -4.52 11.19 -6.68
C TYR A 372 -5.31 10.61 -5.50
N SER A 373 -5.17 11.18 -4.31
CA SER A 373 -6.11 10.98 -3.21
C SER A 373 -7.40 11.77 -3.46
N LEU A 374 -7.28 13.05 -3.85
CA LEU A 374 -8.42 13.94 -4.16
C LEU A 374 -9.23 13.47 -5.36
N SER A 375 -8.57 12.99 -6.41
CA SER A 375 -9.26 12.52 -7.63
C SER A 375 -9.89 11.14 -7.46
N GLY A 376 -9.45 10.36 -6.46
CA GLY A 376 -9.91 8.98 -6.26
C GLY A 376 -9.32 7.96 -7.22
N ASN A 377 -8.39 8.33 -8.10
CA ASN A 377 -7.76 7.42 -9.06
C ASN A 377 -6.96 6.32 -8.37
N PRO A 378 -6.90 5.11 -8.93
CA PRO A 378 -6.04 4.04 -8.41
C PRO A 378 -4.57 4.38 -8.64
N CYS A 379 -3.74 4.06 -7.64
CA CYS A 379 -2.30 4.29 -7.72
C CYS A 379 -1.56 3.02 -7.28
N VAL A 380 -0.59 2.58 -8.06
CA VAL A 380 0.35 1.55 -7.65
C VAL A 380 1.74 2.15 -7.49
N VAL A 381 2.36 1.87 -6.36
CA VAL A 381 3.78 2.17 -6.16
C VAL A 381 4.58 0.90 -6.38
N VAL A 382 5.70 1.02 -7.09
CA VAL A 382 6.65 -0.06 -7.32
C VAL A 382 8.08 0.48 -7.23
N ARG A 383 8.97 -0.29 -6.59
CA ARG A 383 10.39 0.05 -6.58
C ARG A 383 10.95 -0.03 -8.00
N ALA A 384 11.60 1.05 -8.43
CA ALA A 384 12.16 1.20 -9.78
C ALA A 384 13.64 1.62 -9.76
N GLY A 385 14.18 2.02 -8.59
CA GLY A 385 15.54 2.50 -8.48
C GLY A 385 16.14 2.34 -7.09
N THR A 386 17.37 2.83 -6.97
CA THR A 386 18.15 2.90 -5.73
C THR A 386 18.92 4.22 -5.73
N SER A 387 18.93 4.92 -4.61
CA SER A 387 19.72 6.14 -4.45
C SER A 387 21.21 5.83 -4.25
N PRO A 388 22.11 6.85 -4.31
CA PRO A 388 23.52 6.70 -3.98
C PRO A 388 23.77 6.14 -2.57
N GLU A 389 22.85 6.41 -1.61
CA GLU A 389 22.89 5.90 -0.23
C GLU A 389 22.33 4.47 -0.09
N ASN A 390 22.10 3.78 -1.20
CA ASN A 390 21.50 2.43 -1.25
C ASN A 390 20.06 2.34 -0.73
N LEU A 391 19.34 3.45 -0.71
CA LEU A 391 17.92 3.47 -0.33
C LEU A 391 17.02 3.20 -1.55
N PRO A 392 15.89 2.52 -1.36
CA PRO A 392 14.97 2.26 -2.45
C PRO A 392 14.30 3.55 -2.96
N ILE A 393 14.04 3.58 -4.26
CA ILE A 393 13.23 4.60 -4.92
C ILE A 393 12.06 3.91 -5.61
N GLY A 394 10.83 4.26 -5.18
CA GLY A 394 9.59 3.86 -5.84
C GLY A 394 9.10 4.91 -6.82
N VAL A 395 8.37 4.47 -7.83
CA VAL A 395 7.59 5.33 -8.72
C VAL A 395 6.11 5.06 -8.53
N GLN A 396 5.26 6.07 -8.79
CA GLN A 396 3.82 5.98 -8.71
C GLN A 396 3.21 5.87 -10.11
N ILE A 397 2.36 4.89 -10.31
CA ILE A 397 1.61 4.66 -11.54
C ILE A 397 0.14 4.89 -11.21
N VAL A 398 -0.47 5.84 -11.88
CA VAL A 398 -1.87 6.23 -11.71
C VAL A 398 -2.64 5.82 -12.95
N ALA A 399 -3.75 5.11 -12.80
CA ALA A 399 -4.64 4.79 -13.91
C ALA A 399 -5.96 5.59 -13.83
N ALA A 400 -6.75 5.54 -14.87
CA ALA A 400 -8.12 6.01 -14.84
C ALA A 400 -8.92 5.26 -13.76
N GLY A 401 -9.96 5.85 -13.22
CA GLY A 401 -10.82 5.20 -12.22
C GLY A 401 -11.32 3.84 -12.71
N TRP A 402 -11.34 2.85 -11.83
CA TRP A 402 -11.77 1.46 -12.10
C TRP A 402 -10.81 0.64 -12.99
N HIS A 403 -9.62 1.18 -13.29
CA HIS A 403 -8.56 0.50 -14.04
C HIS A 403 -7.37 0.14 -13.13
N ASP A 404 -7.65 -0.30 -11.92
CA ASP A 404 -6.67 -0.74 -10.93
C ASP A 404 -5.76 -1.87 -11.47
N ASP A 405 -6.33 -2.77 -12.25
CA ASP A 405 -5.63 -3.88 -12.89
C ASP A 405 -4.62 -3.40 -13.95
N VAL A 406 -4.91 -2.30 -14.66
CA VAL A 406 -3.98 -1.68 -15.61
C VAL A 406 -2.77 -1.09 -14.87
N ALA A 407 -3.02 -0.38 -13.76
CA ALA A 407 -1.94 0.14 -12.92
C ALA A 407 -1.05 -0.98 -12.34
N ILE A 408 -1.66 -2.08 -11.84
CA ILE A 408 -0.93 -3.26 -11.36
C ILE A 408 -0.11 -3.90 -12.50
N ARG A 409 -0.68 -3.99 -13.70
CA ARG A 409 0.02 -4.57 -14.85
C ARG A 409 1.22 -3.73 -15.28
N ALA A 410 1.09 -2.40 -15.28
CA ALA A 410 2.19 -1.49 -15.56
C ALA A 410 3.29 -1.58 -14.49
N ALA A 411 2.92 -1.66 -13.21
CA ALA A 411 3.86 -1.89 -12.12
C ALA A 411 4.64 -3.20 -12.27
N HIS A 412 3.96 -4.28 -12.67
CA HIS A 412 4.62 -5.57 -12.93
C HIS A 412 5.62 -5.49 -14.11
N ALA A 413 5.33 -4.70 -15.15
CA ALA A 413 6.28 -4.49 -16.25
C ALA A 413 7.54 -3.73 -15.79
N ILE A 414 7.36 -2.67 -14.98
CA ILE A 414 8.48 -1.93 -14.37
C ILE A 414 9.29 -2.84 -13.45
N GLU A 415 8.61 -3.59 -12.55
CA GLU A 415 9.24 -4.55 -11.63
C GLU A 415 10.13 -5.55 -12.38
N ARG A 416 9.62 -6.17 -13.44
CA ARG A 416 10.38 -7.12 -14.25
C ARG A 416 11.61 -6.50 -14.94
N LYS A 417 11.52 -5.24 -15.36
CA LYS A 417 12.60 -4.56 -16.09
C LYS A 417 13.66 -3.98 -15.18
N LEU A 418 13.24 -3.45 -14.00
CA LEU A 418 14.13 -2.69 -13.09
C LEU A 418 14.45 -3.44 -11.78
N GLY A 419 13.90 -4.64 -11.59
CA GLY A 419 14.29 -5.59 -10.55
C GLY A 419 13.48 -5.52 -9.23
N GLY A 420 12.50 -4.63 -9.10
CA GLY A 420 11.53 -4.63 -8.00
C GLY A 420 12.13 -4.68 -6.58
N TRP A 421 11.44 -5.38 -5.67
CA TRP A 421 11.87 -5.55 -4.28
C TRP A 421 13.23 -6.26 -4.17
N ARG A 422 14.04 -5.83 -3.21
CA ARG A 422 15.31 -6.46 -2.83
C ARG A 422 15.38 -6.61 -1.31
N PRO A 423 16.04 -7.66 -0.79
CA PRO A 423 16.22 -7.81 0.66
C PRO A 423 16.89 -6.58 1.29
N ALA A 424 16.31 -6.09 2.38
CA ALA A 424 16.81 -4.95 3.12
C ALA A 424 18.07 -5.30 3.93
N SER A 425 18.85 -4.28 4.32
CA SER A 425 20.11 -4.47 5.08
C SER A 425 19.89 -5.11 6.45
N VAL A 426 18.74 -4.88 7.09
CA VAL A 426 18.41 -5.47 8.41
C VAL A 426 18.31 -7.01 8.36
N VAL A 427 18.12 -7.56 7.18
CA VAL A 427 17.98 -9.02 6.93
C VAL A 427 19.33 -9.67 6.61
N ARG A 428 20.32 -8.89 6.27
CA ARG A 428 21.70 -9.31 6.00
C ARG A 428 22.53 -9.33 7.30
#